data_f503a6c709e8109cab4f68ed6d8e76e0
#
_entry.id   f503a6c709e8109cab4f68ed6d8e76e0
#
_cell.length_a   1.000
_cell.length_b   1.000
_cell.length_c   1.000
_cell.angle_alpha   90.00
_cell.angle_beta   90.00
_cell.angle_gamma   90.00
#
_symmetry.space_group_name_H-M   'P 1'
#
loop_
_entity.id
_entity.type
_entity.pdbx_description
1 polymer ?
#
loop_
_entity_poly.entity_id
_entity_poly.type
_entity_poly.pdbx_seq_one_letter_code
_entity_poly.pdbx_strand_id
1 'polypeptide(L)'
;GADAVKVGIGPGSICTTRVVAGVGVPQLSAVYDVAKALKGTGIPLIADGGLRYSGDVVKALAAGGYCVMIGSLVAGTEESPGDTIIFNGRKFKSYRGMGSLEAMENGSKDRYFQSGTADVKKLACRYGILWRC
;
A
#
# COMPACT_ATOMS: atom_id res chain seq x y z
N GLY A 1 8.62 -10.50 21.15
CA GLY A 1 8.96 -10.59 19.75
C GLY A 1 7.79 -10.25 18.86
N ALA A 2 8.02 -10.15 17.56
CA ALA A 2 6.97 -9.94 16.59
C ALA A 2 6.40 -11.29 16.13
N ASP A 3 5.09 -11.34 15.86
CA ASP A 3 4.41 -12.54 15.34
C ASP A 3 4.46 -12.62 13.82
N ALA A 4 4.71 -11.51 13.15
CA ALA A 4 4.94 -11.40 11.71
C ALA A 4 5.76 -10.15 11.38
N VAL A 5 6.41 -10.15 10.22
CA VAL A 5 7.14 -8.98 9.70
C VAL A 5 6.54 -8.55 8.36
N LYS A 6 6.14 -7.30 8.25
CA LYS A 6 5.63 -6.71 7.02
C LYS A 6 6.71 -5.88 6.32
N VAL A 7 6.93 -6.16 5.05
CA VAL A 7 7.97 -5.53 4.22
C VAL A 7 7.33 -4.73 3.11
N GLY A 8 7.70 -3.47 3.00
CA GLY A 8 7.26 -2.57 1.94
C GLY A 8 7.01 -1.15 2.46
N ILE A 9 7.99 -0.28 2.26
CA ILE A 9 7.87 1.16 2.55
C ILE A 9 7.90 1.92 1.23
N GLY A 10 6.76 2.53 0.89
CA GLY A 10 6.62 3.38 -0.27
C GLY A 10 6.41 2.73 -1.64
N PRO A 11 6.26 1.38 -1.82
CA PRO A 11 6.07 0.80 -3.15
C PRO A 11 4.64 0.91 -3.69
N GLY A 12 3.68 1.30 -2.86
CA GLY A 12 2.27 1.40 -3.24
C GLY A 12 2.05 2.41 -4.37
N SER A 13 1.08 2.12 -5.26
CA SER A 13 0.80 2.92 -6.47
C SER A 13 0.38 4.36 -6.18
N ILE A 14 -0.24 4.60 -5.03
CA ILE A 14 -0.69 5.92 -4.56
C ILE A 14 0.34 6.62 -3.65
N CYS A 15 1.41 5.94 -3.25
CA CYS A 15 2.43 6.47 -2.38
C CYS A 15 3.44 7.31 -3.17
N THR A 16 3.77 8.50 -2.66
CA THR A 16 4.78 9.39 -3.23
C THR A 16 6.04 9.49 -2.37
N THR A 17 6.16 8.72 -1.30
CA THR A 17 7.27 8.78 -0.34
C THR A 17 8.63 8.63 -1.04
N ARG A 18 8.76 7.63 -1.92
CA ARG A 18 10.03 7.40 -2.65
C ARG A 18 10.38 8.53 -3.61
N VAL A 19 9.38 9.15 -4.22
CA VAL A 19 9.57 10.27 -5.16
C VAL A 19 9.99 11.53 -4.41
N VAL A 20 9.34 11.81 -3.28
CA VAL A 20 9.59 13.02 -2.47
C VAL A 20 10.88 12.90 -1.67
N ALA A 21 11.13 11.76 -1.02
CA ALA A 21 12.31 11.55 -0.19
C ALA A 21 13.55 11.15 -1.02
N GLY A 22 13.37 10.70 -2.26
CA GLY A 22 14.47 10.22 -3.11
C GLY A 22 15.13 8.92 -2.64
N VAL A 23 14.49 8.18 -1.74
CA VAL A 23 15.00 6.94 -1.17
C VAL A 23 14.03 5.79 -1.36
N GLY A 24 14.54 4.58 -1.47
CA GLY A 24 13.75 3.37 -1.57
C GLY A 24 14.60 2.17 -1.92
N VAL A 25 14.06 0.98 -1.65
CA VAL A 25 14.66 -0.30 -2.02
C VAL A 25 13.70 -1.00 -2.98
N PRO A 26 14.20 -1.65 -4.06
CA PRO A 26 13.36 -2.47 -4.93
C PRO A 26 12.62 -3.51 -4.08
N GLN A 27 11.29 -3.61 -4.26
CA GLN A 27 10.44 -4.39 -3.36
C GLN A 27 10.84 -5.87 -3.30
N LEU A 28 11.16 -6.47 -4.44
CA LEU A 28 11.56 -7.89 -4.49
C LEU A 28 12.86 -8.14 -3.71
N SER A 29 13.83 -7.23 -3.82
CA SER A 29 15.07 -7.30 -3.05
C SER A 29 14.81 -7.20 -1.55
N ALA A 30 13.96 -6.24 -1.14
CA ALA A 30 13.59 -6.08 0.26
C ALA A 30 12.91 -7.33 0.83
N VAL A 31 11.99 -7.94 0.08
CA VAL A 31 11.32 -9.19 0.48
C VAL A 31 12.34 -10.32 0.62
N TYR A 32 13.22 -10.48 -0.37
CA TYR A 32 14.25 -11.54 -0.37
C TYR A 32 15.22 -11.39 0.81
N ASP A 33 15.72 -10.19 1.06
CA ASP A 33 16.68 -9.93 2.14
C ASP A 33 16.07 -10.18 3.53
N VAL A 34 14.83 -9.75 3.74
CA VAL A 34 14.12 -9.99 5.00
C VAL A 34 13.77 -11.48 5.16
N ALA A 35 13.33 -12.14 4.08
CA ALA A 35 13.05 -13.58 4.11
C ALA A 35 14.31 -14.37 4.51
N LYS A 36 15.47 -13.99 3.97
CA LYS A 36 16.76 -14.57 4.32
C LYS A 36 17.10 -14.37 5.80
N ALA A 37 16.85 -13.17 6.32
CA ALA A 37 17.09 -12.85 7.74
C ALA A 37 16.15 -13.60 8.69
N LEU A 38 14.92 -13.88 8.27
CA LEU A 38 13.90 -14.59 9.05
C LEU A 38 14.03 -16.13 8.96
N LYS A 39 14.93 -16.65 8.15
CA LYS A 39 15.10 -18.09 7.97
C LYS A 39 15.37 -18.79 9.31
N GLY A 40 14.58 -19.81 9.60
CA GLY A 40 14.68 -20.59 10.85
C GLY A 40 14.02 -19.98 12.09
N THR A 41 13.47 -18.76 12.00
CA THR A 41 12.78 -18.11 13.13
C THR A 41 11.33 -18.55 13.30
N GLY A 42 10.69 -19.08 12.25
CA GLY A 42 9.26 -19.38 12.21
C GLY A 42 8.36 -18.12 12.05
N ILE A 43 8.94 -16.93 11.94
CA ILE A 43 8.20 -15.67 11.80
C ILE A 43 7.82 -15.46 10.33
N PRO A 44 6.51 -15.36 9.99
CA PRO A 44 6.06 -15.16 8.61
C PRO A 44 6.33 -13.73 8.12
N LEU A 45 6.57 -13.62 6.80
CA LEU A 45 6.79 -12.36 6.11
C LEU A 45 5.58 -11.99 5.26
N ILE A 46 5.10 -10.76 5.39
CA ILE A 46 4.04 -10.17 4.57
C ILE A 46 4.67 -9.21 3.56
N ALA A 47 4.58 -9.51 2.27
CA ALA A 47 5.06 -8.61 1.22
C ALA A 47 3.98 -7.58 0.88
N ASP A 48 4.22 -6.31 1.27
CA ASP A 48 3.24 -5.24 1.16
C ASP A 48 3.62 -4.21 0.08
N GLY A 49 2.75 -4.08 -0.89
CA GLY A 49 2.80 -3.02 -1.89
C GLY A 49 3.63 -3.32 -3.13
N GLY A 50 3.39 -2.52 -4.18
CA GLY A 50 4.07 -2.64 -5.46
C GLY A 50 3.55 -3.77 -6.37
N LEU A 51 2.52 -4.47 -5.96
CA LEU A 51 1.90 -5.56 -6.72
C LEU A 51 0.87 -4.98 -7.70
N ARG A 52 1.13 -5.11 -9.00
CA ARG A 52 0.30 -4.57 -10.09
C ARG A 52 -0.42 -5.66 -10.87
N TYR A 53 0.19 -6.83 -10.95
CA TYR A 53 -0.26 -7.97 -11.73
C TYR A 53 -0.21 -9.25 -10.90
N SER A 54 -0.98 -10.25 -11.29
CA SER A 54 -0.98 -11.56 -10.63
C SER A 54 0.42 -12.21 -10.57
N GLY A 55 1.22 -12.01 -11.62
CA GLY A 55 2.61 -12.49 -11.64
C GLY A 55 3.50 -11.86 -10.57
N ASP A 56 3.20 -10.64 -10.13
CA ASP A 56 3.97 -9.99 -9.06
C ASP A 56 3.72 -10.68 -7.71
N VAL A 57 2.49 -11.18 -7.49
CA VAL A 57 2.15 -11.99 -6.31
C VAL A 57 3.03 -13.25 -6.27
N VAL A 58 3.11 -13.98 -7.39
CA VAL A 58 3.94 -15.20 -7.48
C VAL A 58 5.41 -14.89 -7.21
N LYS A 59 5.93 -13.79 -7.76
CA LYS A 59 7.33 -13.38 -7.52
C LYS A 59 7.58 -13.06 -6.04
N ALA A 60 6.65 -12.36 -5.38
CA ALA A 60 6.76 -12.03 -3.96
C ALA A 60 6.78 -13.29 -3.08
N LEU A 61 5.92 -14.26 -3.37
CA LEU A 61 5.89 -15.54 -2.66
C LEU A 61 7.16 -16.37 -2.94
N ALA A 62 7.62 -16.43 -4.19
CA ALA A 62 8.85 -17.12 -4.56
C ALA A 62 10.10 -16.50 -3.91
N ALA A 63 10.09 -15.18 -3.65
CA ALA A 63 11.17 -14.50 -2.93
C ALA A 63 11.17 -14.73 -1.42
N GLY A 64 10.18 -15.48 -0.88
CA GLY A 64 10.09 -15.86 0.52
C GLY A 64 8.96 -15.16 1.29
N GLY A 65 8.07 -14.43 0.62
CA GLY A 65 6.82 -13.94 1.24
C GLY A 65 5.94 -15.12 1.65
N TYR A 66 5.40 -15.07 2.88
CA TYR A 66 4.38 -16.02 3.31
C TYR A 66 3.01 -15.66 2.75
N CYS A 67 2.70 -14.38 2.75
CA CYS A 67 1.53 -13.80 2.11
C CYS A 67 1.83 -12.41 1.54
N VAL A 68 0.86 -11.85 0.83
CA VAL A 68 0.97 -10.51 0.24
C VAL A 68 -0.12 -9.60 0.77
N MET A 69 0.19 -8.30 0.86
CA MET A 69 -0.81 -7.27 1.09
C MET A 69 -1.01 -6.50 -0.22
N ILE A 70 -2.27 -6.49 -0.68
CA ILE A 70 -2.67 -5.84 -1.92
C ILE A 70 -3.66 -4.71 -1.63
N GLY A 71 -3.59 -3.65 -2.41
CA GLY A 71 -4.51 -2.52 -2.32
C GLY A 71 -5.08 -2.20 -3.70
N SER A 72 -4.29 -1.55 -4.53
CA SER A 72 -4.73 -1.09 -5.85
C SER A 72 -5.25 -2.20 -6.76
N LEU A 73 -4.75 -3.42 -6.61
CA LEU A 73 -5.16 -4.56 -7.44
C LEU A 73 -6.65 -4.90 -7.29
N VAL A 74 -7.23 -4.64 -6.12
CA VAL A 74 -8.64 -4.89 -5.80
C VAL A 74 -9.45 -3.61 -5.58
N ALA A 75 -8.85 -2.44 -5.77
CA ALA A 75 -9.52 -1.16 -5.50
C ALA A 75 -10.73 -0.88 -6.41
N GLY A 76 -10.79 -1.50 -7.59
CA GLY A 76 -11.89 -1.37 -8.55
C GLY A 76 -12.97 -2.46 -8.45
N THR A 77 -12.87 -3.39 -7.51
CA THR A 77 -13.88 -4.45 -7.36
C THR A 77 -15.18 -3.91 -6.77
N GLU A 78 -16.28 -4.61 -6.96
CA GLU A 78 -17.60 -4.21 -6.43
C GLU A 78 -17.61 -4.20 -4.91
N GLU A 79 -16.89 -5.11 -4.27
CA GLU A 79 -16.76 -5.23 -2.82
C GLU A 79 -15.88 -4.15 -2.20
N SER A 80 -15.06 -3.46 -3.01
CA SER A 80 -14.22 -2.37 -2.50
C SER A 80 -15.10 -1.20 -2.02
N PRO A 81 -14.80 -0.60 -0.88
CA PRO A 81 -15.53 0.58 -0.42
C PRO A 81 -15.32 1.77 -1.35
N GLY A 82 -16.26 2.70 -1.32
CA GLY A 82 -16.23 3.94 -2.09
C GLY A 82 -17.34 4.01 -3.13
N ASP A 83 -17.66 5.22 -3.55
CA ASP A 83 -18.71 5.49 -4.51
C ASP A 83 -18.31 5.08 -5.93
N THR A 84 -19.27 4.50 -6.65
CA THR A 84 -19.09 4.23 -8.06
C THR A 84 -19.42 5.49 -8.85
N ILE A 85 -18.48 5.95 -9.65
CA ILE A 85 -18.66 7.09 -10.56
C ILE A 85 -18.58 6.67 -12.01
N ILE A 86 -19.39 7.31 -12.86
CA ILE A 86 -19.37 7.09 -14.29
C ILE A 86 -18.55 8.19 -14.93
N PHE A 87 -17.49 7.82 -15.62
CA PHE A 87 -16.64 8.73 -16.36
C PHE A 87 -16.36 8.17 -17.75
N ASN A 88 -16.65 8.97 -18.78
CA ASN A 88 -16.55 8.55 -20.20
C ASN A 88 -17.23 7.21 -20.49
N GLY A 89 -18.45 6.98 -19.95
CA GLY A 89 -19.23 5.78 -20.17
C GLY A 89 -18.71 4.51 -19.47
N ARG A 90 -17.76 4.65 -18.55
CA ARG A 90 -17.18 3.53 -17.80
C ARG A 90 -17.34 3.75 -16.29
N LYS A 91 -17.46 2.65 -15.56
CA LYS A 91 -17.51 2.67 -14.09
C LYS A 91 -16.11 2.78 -13.51
N PHE A 92 -15.98 3.61 -12.49
CA PHE A 92 -14.76 3.78 -11.70
C PHE A 92 -15.11 3.85 -10.22
N LYS A 93 -14.15 3.49 -9.37
CA LYS A 93 -14.20 3.76 -7.94
C LYS A 93 -13.13 4.77 -7.54
N SER A 94 -13.47 5.63 -6.60
CA SER A 94 -12.51 6.51 -5.94
C SER A 94 -11.59 5.68 -5.04
N TYR A 95 -10.29 5.83 -5.22
CA TYR A 95 -9.27 5.16 -4.43
C TYR A 95 -8.26 6.18 -3.90
N ARG A 96 -8.02 6.17 -2.58
CA ARG A 96 -7.13 7.11 -1.90
C ARG A 96 -6.16 6.42 -0.97
N GLY A 97 -4.96 7.01 -0.79
CA GLY A 97 -3.99 6.57 0.21
C GLY A 97 -4.38 7.01 1.61
N MET A 98 -3.96 6.25 2.62
CA MET A 98 -4.21 6.58 4.03
C MET A 98 -3.56 7.91 4.46
N GLY A 99 -2.49 8.34 3.81
CA GLY A 99 -1.83 9.62 4.03
C GLY A 99 -2.36 10.78 3.18
N SER A 100 -3.45 10.59 2.41
CA SER A 100 -4.11 11.68 1.68
C SER A 100 -4.84 12.61 2.65
N LEU A 101 -5.06 13.88 2.25
CA LEU A 101 -5.81 14.84 3.07
C LEU A 101 -7.20 14.32 3.41
N GLU A 102 -7.92 13.77 2.44
CA GLU A 102 -9.25 13.20 2.64
C GLU A 102 -9.26 12.05 3.66
N ALA A 103 -8.25 11.16 3.61
CA ALA A 103 -8.14 10.08 4.58
C ALA A 103 -7.78 10.62 5.97
N MET A 104 -6.96 11.67 6.06
CA MET A 104 -6.63 12.34 7.31
C MET A 104 -7.86 12.97 7.98
N GLU A 105 -8.70 13.63 7.22
CA GLU A 105 -9.96 14.23 7.69
C GLU A 105 -10.93 13.15 8.20
N ASN A 106 -10.91 11.96 7.60
CA ASN A 106 -11.78 10.84 7.92
C ASN A 106 -11.18 9.81 8.92
N GLY A 107 -10.16 10.18 9.69
CA GLY A 107 -9.68 9.38 10.82
C GLY A 107 -8.26 8.81 10.73
N SER A 108 -7.53 9.00 9.62
CA SER A 108 -6.13 8.51 9.51
C SER A 108 -5.10 9.33 10.29
N LYS A 109 -5.53 10.39 10.97
CA LYS A 109 -4.63 11.30 11.72
C LYS A 109 -3.78 10.60 12.77
N ASP A 110 -4.39 9.66 13.50
CA ASP A 110 -3.72 8.92 14.58
C ASP A 110 -2.54 8.11 14.09
N ARG A 111 -2.69 7.47 12.93
CA ARG A 111 -1.64 6.66 12.30
C ARG A 111 -0.38 7.48 11.96
N TYR A 112 -0.54 8.78 11.74
CA TYR A 112 0.55 9.67 11.32
C TYR A 112 0.90 10.71 12.39
N PHE A 113 0.52 10.46 13.64
CA PHE A 113 0.81 11.31 14.80
C PHE A 113 0.30 12.76 14.65
N GLN A 114 -0.84 12.94 13.99
CA GLN A 114 -1.48 14.23 13.75
C GLN A 114 -2.85 14.38 14.44
N SER A 115 -3.20 13.52 15.36
CA SER A 115 -4.51 13.50 16.04
C SER A 115 -4.86 14.79 16.78
N GLY A 116 -3.85 15.53 17.27
CA GLY A 116 -4.04 16.81 17.95
C GLY A 116 -3.88 18.06 17.08
N THR A 117 -3.76 17.92 15.76
CA THR A 117 -3.45 19.01 14.85
C THR A 117 -4.72 19.55 14.21
N ALA A 118 -5.00 20.87 14.34
CA ALA A 118 -6.11 21.52 13.67
C ALA A 118 -5.92 21.54 12.15
N ASP A 119 -4.69 21.77 11.68
CA ASP A 119 -4.33 21.74 10.28
C ASP A 119 -3.69 20.40 9.91
N VAL A 120 -4.32 19.67 9.01
CA VAL A 120 -3.80 18.40 8.50
C VAL A 120 -2.68 18.64 7.51
N LYS A 121 -1.48 18.19 7.86
CA LYS A 121 -0.32 18.28 6.98
C LYS A 121 -0.37 17.20 5.90
N LYS A 122 -0.15 17.61 4.65
CA LYS A 122 -0.05 16.70 3.52
C LYS A 122 1.15 15.78 3.70
N LEU A 123 0.91 14.48 3.68
CA LEU A 123 1.94 13.46 3.64
C LEU A 123 2.28 13.06 2.20
N ALA A 124 3.33 12.29 2.03
CA ALA A 124 3.82 11.83 0.74
C ALA A 124 2.91 10.76 0.10
N CYS A 125 1.64 11.09 -0.06
CA CYS A 125 0.64 10.25 -0.74
C CYS A 125 -0.05 11.02 -1.85
N ARG A 126 -0.39 10.34 -2.93
CA ARG A 126 -1.20 10.93 -4.01
C ARG A 126 -2.65 11.08 -3.56
N TYR A 127 -3.30 12.13 -4.04
CA TYR A 127 -4.75 12.30 -3.98
C TYR A 127 -5.45 11.15 -4.72
N GLY A 128 -6.72 10.96 -4.40
CA GLY A 128 -7.54 9.89 -4.94
C GLY A 128 -7.32 9.64 -6.43
N ILE A 129 -7.18 8.39 -6.78
CA ILE A 129 -7.04 7.92 -8.15
C ILE A 129 -8.34 7.21 -8.50
N LEU A 130 -8.87 7.49 -9.70
CA LEU A 130 -9.99 6.72 -10.24
C LEU A 130 -9.47 5.38 -10.74
N TRP A 131 -10.02 4.30 -10.22
CA TRP A 131 -9.74 2.94 -10.69
C TRP A 131 -10.92 2.40 -11.47
N ARG A 132 -10.61 1.82 -12.62
CA ARG A 132 -11.61 1.18 -13.46
C ARG A 132 -12.13 -0.09 -12.76
N CYS A 133 -13.44 -0.18 -12.65
CA CYS A 133 -14.14 -1.40 -12.23
C CYS A 133 -14.19 -2.43 -13.35
#